data_b2781f17a446b6118b5180210cc7f565
#
_entry.id   b2781f17a446b6118b5180210cc7f565
#
_cell.length_a   1.000
_cell.length_b   1.000
_cell.length_c   1.000
_cell.angle_alpha   90.00
_cell.angle_beta   90.00
_cell.angle_gamma   90.00
#
_symmetry.space_group_name_H-M   'P 1'
#
loop_
_entity.id
_entity.type
_entity.pdbx_description
1 polymer ?
#
loop_
_entity_poly.entity_id
_entity_poly.type
_entity_poly.pdbx_seq_one_letter_code
_entity_poly.pdbx_strand_id
1 'polypeptide(L)'
;GAPLLPSERSIGTLEPVARFEGAMPTSVAVSETGRIFVNFPRWGDEVAYSVAEWRDGRAVPYPDARINRKDGPDPAAHFISVQSVVADGQGRLWVLDTAAPGFSAPQAGGAKLVAIDLATNTVARTLVFPANVIDARTYVNDVRFDFRVGREGVAYVTDSSLSGIGGIIVIDL
;
A
#
# COMPACT_ATOMS: atom_id res chain seq x y z
N GLY A 1 15.32 -35.62 24.30
CA GLY A 1 15.47 -35.79 22.86
C GLY A 1 15.62 -34.43 22.22
N ALA A 2 16.50 -34.24 21.25
CA ALA A 2 16.60 -33.00 20.49
C ALA A 2 15.28 -32.78 19.74
N PRO A 3 14.79 -31.53 19.61
CA PRO A 3 13.63 -31.27 18.81
C PRO A 3 13.88 -31.66 17.36
N LEU A 4 12.98 -32.46 16.79
CA LEU A 4 13.04 -32.81 15.38
C LEU A 4 12.80 -31.51 14.56
N LEU A 5 13.79 -31.15 13.78
CA LEU A 5 13.61 -30.05 12.81
C LEU A 5 12.53 -30.46 11.80
N PRO A 6 11.73 -29.50 11.34
CA PRO A 6 10.78 -29.77 10.27
C PRO A 6 11.51 -30.36 9.06
N SER A 7 10.96 -31.41 8.48
CA SER A 7 11.48 -31.94 7.22
C SER A 7 11.18 -30.98 6.08
N GLU A 8 12.14 -30.74 5.20
CA GLU A 8 11.91 -30.04 3.94
C GLU A 8 10.95 -30.87 3.08
N ARG A 9 9.70 -30.45 3.06
CA ARG A 9 8.66 -31.08 2.25
C ARG A 9 7.82 -30.00 1.58
N SER A 10 7.78 -30.00 0.27
CA SER A 10 6.87 -29.13 -0.48
C SER A 10 5.41 -29.48 -0.15
N ILE A 11 4.61 -28.47 0.17
CA ILE A 11 3.19 -28.59 0.42
C ILE A 11 2.47 -27.81 -0.68
N GLY A 12 1.82 -28.53 -1.60
CA GLY A 12 1.09 -27.94 -2.71
C GLY A 12 1.96 -27.57 -3.93
N THR A 13 1.33 -26.94 -4.89
CA THR A 13 1.91 -26.49 -6.17
C THR A 13 1.78 -24.98 -6.29
N LEU A 14 2.84 -24.31 -6.76
CA LEU A 14 2.80 -22.90 -7.09
C LEU A 14 2.34 -22.73 -8.54
N GLU A 15 1.31 -21.92 -8.75
CA GLU A 15 0.80 -21.55 -10.07
C GLU A 15 0.94 -20.04 -10.29
N PRO A 16 1.52 -19.59 -11.42
CA PRO A 16 1.59 -18.17 -11.74
C PRO A 16 0.19 -17.60 -11.98
N VAL A 17 -0.19 -16.53 -11.26
CA VAL A 17 -1.47 -15.83 -11.44
C VAL A 17 -1.33 -14.62 -12.36
N ALA A 18 -0.21 -13.89 -12.25
CA ALA A 18 0.07 -12.69 -13.02
C ALA A 18 1.58 -12.56 -13.29
N ARG A 19 1.91 -11.91 -14.39
CA ARG A 19 3.27 -11.46 -14.71
C ARG A 19 3.23 -9.99 -15.06
N PHE A 20 4.20 -9.24 -14.57
CA PHE A 20 4.35 -7.82 -14.84
C PHE A 20 5.67 -7.57 -15.54
N GLU A 21 5.65 -6.71 -16.55
CA GLU A 21 6.83 -6.24 -17.27
C GLU A 21 6.96 -4.73 -17.07
N GLY A 22 8.19 -4.24 -16.96
CA GLY A 22 8.48 -2.83 -16.69
C GLY A 22 8.50 -2.52 -15.21
N ALA A 23 7.55 -1.73 -14.70
CA ALA A 23 7.52 -1.33 -13.30
C ALA A 23 7.37 -2.53 -12.35
N MET A 24 8.15 -2.54 -11.26
CA MET A 24 8.16 -3.62 -10.28
C MET A 24 7.01 -3.47 -9.29
N PRO A 25 6.12 -4.49 -9.14
CA PRO A 25 5.15 -4.50 -8.06
C PRO A 25 5.81 -4.79 -6.71
N THR A 26 5.38 -4.13 -5.64
CA THR A 26 5.93 -4.31 -4.29
C THR A 26 4.98 -4.97 -3.32
N SER A 27 3.68 -4.88 -3.54
CA SER A 27 2.72 -5.66 -2.77
C SER A 27 1.56 -6.15 -3.61
N VAL A 28 0.90 -7.17 -3.08
CA VAL A 28 -0.34 -7.73 -3.60
C VAL A 28 -1.33 -7.86 -2.46
N ALA A 29 -2.59 -7.49 -2.70
CA ALA A 29 -3.70 -7.72 -1.79
C ALA A 29 -4.80 -8.48 -2.51
N VAL A 30 -5.42 -9.42 -1.79
CA VAL A 30 -6.57 -10.17 -2.29
C VAL A 30 -7.75 -9.89 -1.36
N SER A 31 -8.85 -9.39 -1.90
CA SER A 31 -10.06 -9.14 -1.13
C SER A 31 -10.80 -10.43 -0.79
N GLU A 32 -11.79 -10.35 0.09
CA GLU A 32 -12.66 -11.46 0.50
C GLU A 32 -13.45 -12.04 -0.68
N THR A 33 -13.68 -11.23 -1.71
CA THR A 33 -14.36 -11.64 -2.95
C THR A 33 -13.42 -12.14 -4.03
N GLY A 34 -12.10 -12.25 -3.72
CA GLY A 34 -11.08 -12.74 -4.65
C GLY A 34 -10.56 -11.70 -5.66
N ARG A 35 -10.86 -10.41 -5.48
CA ARG A 35 -10.27 -9.35 -6.29
C ARG A 35 -8.80 -9.16 -5.94
N ILE A 36 -7.96 -8.98 -6.92
CA ILE A 36 -6.51 -8.88 -6.74
C ILE A 36 -6.06 -7.45 -7.05
N PHE A 37 -5.33 -6.84 -6.11
CA PHE A 37 -4.78 -5.50 -6.25
C PHE A 37 -3.28 -5.53 -6.11
N VAL A 38 -2.60 -4.67 -6.86
CA VAL A 38 -1.14 -4.52 -6.85
C VAL A 38 -0.77 -3.06 -6.83
N ASN A 39 0.42 -2.74 -6.34
CA ASN A 39 0.97 -1.40 -6.45
C ASN A 39 2.37 -1.39 -7.04
N PHE A 40 2.70 -0.25 -7.64
CA PHE A 40 3.99 0.03 -8.27
C PHE A 40 4.55 1.33 -7.70
N PRO A 41 5.56 1.27 -6.83
CA PRO A 41 6.20 2.48 -6.32
C PRO A 41 7.00 3.19 -7.42
N ARG A 42 7.15 4.49 -7.29
CA ARG A 42 7.94 5.29 -8.25
C ARG A 42 9.40 5.35 -7.82
N TRP A 43 10.12 4.25 -8.04
CA TRP A 43 11.52 4.11 -7.64
C TRP A 43 12.54 4.44 -8.74
N GLY A 44 12.08 4.91 -9.89
CA GLY A 44 12.91 5.21 -11.06
C GLY A 44 12.39 4.55 -12.33
N ASP A 45 11.59 3.51 -12.23
CA ASP A 45 10.87 2.92 -13.35
C ASP A 45 9.81 3.88 -13.89
N GLU A 46 9.45 3.70 -15.15
CA GLU A 46 8.27 4.36 -15.71
C GLU A 46 7.01 3.67 -15.16
N VAL A 47 6.30 4.38 -14.28
CA VAL A 47 5.08 3.91 -13.62
C VAL A 47 3.88 4.67 -14.17
N ALA A 48 3.11 4.02 -15.02
CA ALA A 48 1.91 4.60 -15.63
C ALA A 48 0.79 4.84 -14.61
N TYR A 49 0.68 3.96 -13.61
CA TYR A 49 -0.27 4.04 -12.50
C TYR A 49 0.33 3.36 -11.26
N SER A 50 0.06 3.92 -10.08
CA SER A 50 0.64 3.41 -8.82
C SER A 50 -0.16 2.26 -8.21
N VAL A 51 -1.46 2.18 -8.47
CA VAL A 51 -2.34 1.12 -7.97
C VAL A 51 -3.17 0.56 -9.11
N ALA A 52 -3.28 -0.75 -9.18
CA ALA A 52 -4.09 -1.43 -10.17
C ALA A 52 -4.86 -2.61 -9.58
N GLU A 53 -5.99 -2.92 -10.17
CA GLU A 53 -6.67 -4.19 -10.04
C GLU A 53 -6.25 -5.13 -11.17
N TRP A 54 -5.86 -6.35 -10.83
CA TRP A 54 -5.64 -7.41 -11.82
C TRP A 54 -6.99 -8.02 -12.20
N ARG A 55 -7.41 -7.76 -13.42
CA ARG A 55 -8.72 -8.17 -13.92
C ARG A 55 -8.63 -8.57 -15.38
N ASP A 56 -9.22 -9.71 -15.73
CA ASP A 56 -9.25 -10.22 -17.10
C ASP A 56 -7.86 -10.33 -17.76
N GLY A 57 -6.87 -10.79 -16.99
CA GLY A 57 -5.50 -11.00 -17.45
C GLY A 57 -4.67 -9.73 -17.64
N ARG A 58 -5.10 -8.59 -17.10
CA ARG A 58 -4.39 -7.31 -17.21
C ARG A 58 -4.52 -6.47 -15.93
N ALA A 59 -3.55 -5.59 -15.72
CA ALA A 59 -3.61 -4.57 -14.69
C ALA A 59 -4.43 -3.36 -15.19
N VAL A 60 -5.42 -2.94 -14.40
CA VAL A 60 -6.29 -1.79 -14.69
C VAL A 60 -6.12 -0.77 -13.56
N PRO A 61 -5.86 0.53 -13.85
CA PRO A 61 -5.72 1.55 -12.83
C PRO A 61 -6.88 1.56 -11.84
N TYR A 62 -6.60 1.51 -10.54
CA TYR A 62 -7.62 1.40 -9.50
C TYR A 62 -7.47 2.49 -8.43
N PRO A 63 -8.56 3.08 -7.91
CA PRO A 63 -9.96 2.93 -8.33
C PRO A 63 -10.25 3.57 -9.69
N ASP A 64 -9.44 4.54 -10.13
CA ASP A 64 -9.56 5.18 -11.44
C ASP A 64 -8.21 5.76 -11.90
N ALA A 65 -8.15 6.25 -13.14
CA ALA A 65 -6.95 6.84 -13.70
C ALA A 65 -6.62 8.22 -13.11
N ARG A 66 -7.61 8.95 -12.57
CA ARG A 66 -7.44 10.32 -12.06
C ARG A 66 -6.60 10.33 -10.78
N ILE A 67 -6.94 9.48 -9.82
CA ILE A 67 -6.18 9.39 -8.56
C ILE A 67 -4.78 8.81 -8.79
N ASN A 68 -4.59 8.02 -9.83
CA ASN A 68 -3.32 7.42 -10.22
C ASN A 68 -2.37 8.35 -10.97
N ARG A 69 -2.79 9.59 -11.29
CA ARG A 69 -1.90 10.59 -11.89
C ARG A 69 -0.75 10.91 -10.93
N LYS A 70 0.46 10.99 -11.49
CA LYS A 70 1.67 11.23 -10.68
C LYS A 70 1.77 12.66 -10.14
N ASP A 71 1.05 13.59 -10.76
CA ASP A 71 1.08 15.01 -10.48
C ASP A 71 -0.34 15.60 -10.40
N GLY A 72 -0.47 16.67 -9.64
CA GLY A 72 -1.73 17.39 -9.43
C GLY A 72 -1.53 18.52 -8.44
N PRO A 73 -2.49 19.47 -8.37
CA PRO A 73 -2.38 20.64 -7.50
C PRO A 73 -2.50 20.29 -6.01
N ASP A 74 -3.17 19.18 -5.67
CA ASP A 74 -3.36 18.73 -4.29
C ASP A 74 -2.68 17.37 -4.08
N PRO A 75 -1.57 17.31 -3.33
CA PRO A 75 -0.86 16.06 -3.08
C PRO A 75 -1.68 15.03 -2.28
N ALA A 76 -2.72 15.45 -1.56
CA ALA A 76 -3.61 14.53 -0.87
C ALA A 76 -4.61 13.83 -1.80
N ALA A 77 -4.88 14.39 -2.98
CA ALA A 77 -5.91 13.93 -3.90
C ALA A 77 -5.45 12.92 -4.95
N HIS A 78 -4.16 12.57 -5.01
CA HIS A 78 -3.62 11.63 -5.98
C HIS A 78 -2.49 10.77 -5.39
N PHE A 79 -2.17 9.65 -6.05
CA PHE A 79 -1.09 8.76 -5.62
C PHE A 79 0.27 9.24 -6.14
N ILE A 80 1.15 9.60 -5.21
CA ILE A 80 2.48 10.13 -5.54
C ILE A 80 3.48 8.98 -5.68
N SER A 81 3.61 8.12 -4.68
CA SER A 81 4.44 6.92 -4.71
C SER A 81 3.91 5.89 -3.71
N VAL A 82 3.07 5.00 -4.17
CA VAL A 82 2.43 3.99 -3.32
C VAL A 82 3.39 2.86 -3.01
N GLN A 83 3.55 2.55 -1.73
CA GLN A 83 4.44 1.49 -1.27
C GLN A 83 3.70 0.19 -0.96
N SER A 84 2.46 0.27 -0.49
CA SER A 84 1.72 -0.90 -0.04
C SER A 84 0.23 -0.79 -0.32
N VAL A 85 -0.40 -1.93 -0.60
CA VAL A 85 -1.86 -2.10 -0.63
C VAL A 85 -2.26 -3.26 0.26
N VAL A 86 -3.32 -3.08 1.05
CA VAL A 86 -3.81 -4.09 2.01
C VAL A 86 -5.32 -4.16 1.96
N ALA A 87 -5.87 -5.35 1.70
CA ALA A 87 -7.30 -5.63 1.90
C ALA A 87 -7.55 -5.92 3.37
N ASP A 88 -8.51 -5.23 3.99
CA ASP A 88 -8.71 -5.28 5.44
C ASP A 88 -9.65 -6.39 5.93
N GLY A 89 -10.22 -7.18 5.04
CA GLY A 89 -11.18 -8.20 5.40
C GLY A 89 -12.56 -7.64 5.77
N GLN A 90 -12.82 -6.35 5.52
CA GLN A 90 -14.07 -5.64 5.82
C GLN A 90 -14.59 -4.84 4.62
N GLY A 91 -14.24 -5.26 3.41
CA GLY A 91 -14.70 -4.63 2.18
C GLY A 91 -13.93 -3.37 1.77
N ARG A 92 -12.73 -3.13 2.32
CA ARG A 92 -11.90 -1.98 1.95
C ARG A 92 -10.52 -2.40 1.47
N LEU A 93 -9.99 -1.65 0.51
CA LEU A 93 -8.58 -1.65 0.16
C LEU A 93 -7.94 -0.41 0.78
N TRP A 94 -6.89 -0.62 1.54
CA TRP A 94 -6.06 0.45 2.07
C TRP A 94 -4.81 0.63 1.22
N VAL A 95 -4.53 1.87 0.85
CA VAL A 95 -3.39 2.26 0.02
C VAL A 95 -2.48 3.16 0.85
N LEU A 96 -1.23 2.74 1.04
CA LEU A 96 -0.23 3.50 1.76
C LEU A 96 0.69 4.21 0.76
N ASP A 97 0.58 5.53 0.71
CA ASP A 97 1.39 6.40 -0.15
C ASP A 97 2.49 7.07 0.66
N THR A 98 3.74 6.78 0.32
CA THR A 98 4.91 7.39 0.97
C THR A 98 5.08 8.84 0.59
N ALA A 99 4.55 9.25 -0.56
CA ALA A 99 4.84 10.53 -1.22
C ALA A 99 6.35 10.80 -1.44
N ALA A 100 7.17 9.75 -1.46
CA ALA A 100 8.63 9.81 -1.52
C ALA A 100 9.17 9.10 -2.79
N PRO A 101 8.89 9.61 -4.00
CA PRO A 101 9.37 9.00 -5.23
C PRO A 101 10.90 8.98 -5.24
N GLY A 102 11.49 7.86 -5.72
CA GLY A 102 12.94 7.68 -5.74
C GLY A 102 13.60 7.72 -4.36
N PHE A 103 12.89 7.40 -3.30
CA PHE A 103 13.35 7.51 -1.91
C PHE A 103 13.74 8.93 -1.49
N SER A 104 13.15 9.93 -2.13
CA SER A 104 13.31 11.33 -1.75
C SER A 104 12.61 11.64 -0.42
N ALA A 105 12.79 12.85 0.11
CA ALA A 105 11.95 13.32 1.20
C ALA A 105 10.47 13.27 0.78
N PRO A 106 9.55 12.88 1.68
CA PRO A 106 8.13 12.88 1.38
C PRO A 106 7.65 14.27 0.96
N GLN A 107 6.85 14.35 -0.09
CA GLN A 107 6.22 15.60 -0.50
C GLN A 107 5.26 16.07 0.60
N ALA A 108 5.35 17.35 0.97
CA ALA A 108 4.52 17.93 2.03
C ALA A 108 3.02 17.73 1.75
N GLY A 109 2.28 17.21 2.72
CA GLY A 109 0.86 16.90 2.59
C GLY A 109 0.54 15.69 1.70
N GLY A 110 1.56 14.96 1.22
CA GLY A 110 1.38 13.86 0.28
C GLY A 110 1.38 12.47 0.91
N ALA A 111 2.16 12.24 1.97
CA ALA A 111 2.18 10.96 2.66
C ALA A 111 0.82 10.70 3.33
N LYS A 112 0.20 9.56 3.00
CA LYS A 112 -1.19 9.29 3.42
C LYS A 112 -1.54 7.81 3.41
N LEU A 113 -2.59 7.50 4.17
CA LEU A 113 -3.28 6.22 4.13
C LEU A 113 -4.69 6.44 3.58
N VAL A 114 -5.03 5.78 2.48
CA VAL A 114 -6.30 5.96 1.77
C VAL A 114 -7.11 4.68 1.85
N ALA A 115 -8.34 4.77 2.35
CA ALA A 115 -9.31 3.67 2.31
C ALA A 115 -10.20 3.80 1.07
N ILE A 116 -10.31 2.73 0.30
CA ILE A 116 -11.19 2.62 -0.85
C ILE A 116 -12.26 1.57 -0.53
N ASP A 117 -13.51 1.96 -0.64
CA ASP A 117 -14.65 1.05 -0.53
C ASP A 117 -14.71 0.14 -1.77
N LEU A 118 -14.63 -1.17 -1.57
CA LEU A 118 -14.58 -2.16 -2.65
C LEU A 118 -15.95 -2.42 -3.29
N ALA A 119 -17.04 -2.08 -2.63
CA ALA A 119 -18.38 -2.23 -3.20
C ALA A 119 -18.69 -1.10 -4.19
N THR A 120 -18.25 0.12 -3.89
CA THR A 120 -18.51 1.31 -4.70
C THR A 120 -17.32 1.70 -5.59
N ASN A 121 -16.12 1.17 -5.32
CA ASN A 121 -14.84 1.56 -5.95
C ASN A 121 -14.53 3.05 -5.81
N THR A 122 -14.86 3.63 -4.66
CA THR A 122 -14.64 5.04 -4.37
C THR A 122 -13.76 5.22 -3.13
N VAL A 123 -13.03 6.33 -3.08
CA VAL A 123 -12.30 6.73 -1.86
C VAL A 123 -13.31 7.01 -0.75
N ALA A 124 -13.26 6.23 0.31
CA ALA A 124 -14.08 6.40 1.51
C ALA A 124 -13.41 7.33 2.53
N ARG A 125 -12.08 7.28 2.64
CA ARG A 125 -11.32 8.08 3.61
C ARG A 125 -9.90 8.34 3.14
N THR A 126 -9.38 9.53 3.42
CA THR A 126 -7.97 9.89 3.24
C THR A 126 -7.42 10.40 4.56
N LEU A 127 -6.38 9.74 5.08
CA LEU A 127 -5.68 10.13 6.30
C LEU A 127 -4.29 10.61 5.90
N VAL A 128 -4.11 11.92 5.85
CA VAL A 128 -2.81 12.54 5.59
C VAL A 128 -1.99 12.51 6.87
N PHE A 129 -0.76 12.05 6.80
CA PHE A 129 0.14 12.05 7.95
C PHE A 129 0.56 13.50 8.28
N PRO A 130 0.42 13.93 9.54
CA PRO A 130 0.78 15.30 9.91
C PRO A 130 2.30 15.50 9.94
N ALA A 131 2.73 16.74 9.72
CA ALA A 131 4.14 17.12 9.63
C ALA A 131 4.97 16.86 10.90
N ASN A 132 4.34 16.68 12.06
CA ASN A 132 5.01 16.28 13.29
C ASN A 132 5.22 14.76 13.42
N VAL A 133 4.69 13.98 12.49
CA VAL A 133 4.85 12.51 12.40
C VAL A 133 5.77 12.13 11.25
N ILE A 134 5.66 12.84 10.12
CA ILE A 134 6.44 12.59 8.90
C ILE A 134 7.52 13.66 8.78
N ASP A 135 8.78 13.25 8.78
CA ASP A 135 9.94 14.10 8.50
C ASP A 135 10.58 13.78 7.13
N ALA A 136 11.64 14.49 6.80
CA ALA A 136 12.35 14.32 5.51
C ALA A 136 13.00 12.93 5.33
N ARG A 137 13.10 12.13 6.39
CA ARG A 137 13.72 10.80 6.40
C ARG A 137 12.69 9.68 6.50
N THR A 138 11.43 10.00 6.80
CA THR A 138 10.36 9.02 6.99
C THR A 138 10.07 8.29 5.68
N TYR A 139 9.98 6.97 5.77
CA TYR A 139 9.54 6.12 4.67
C TYR A 139 8.47 5.14 5.16
N VAL A 140 7.21 5.53 5.06
CA VAL A 140 6.08 4.66 5.44
C VAL A 140 6.02 3.47 4.46
N ASN A 141 6.12 2.24 4.97
CA ASN A 141 6.37 1.07 4.14
C ASN A 141 5.21 0.09 4.10
N ASP A 142 4.69 -0.32 5.24
CA ASP A 142 3.60 -1.29 5.31
C ASP A 142 2.62 -0.92 6.42
N VAL A 143 1.40 -1.47 6.35
CA VAL A 143 0.35 -1.23 7.33
C VAL A 143 -0.33 -2.54 7.73
N ARG A 144 -0.64 -2.66 9.03
CA ARG A 144 -1.47 -3.74 9.57
C ARG A 144 -2.55 -3.14 10.44
N PHE A 145 -3.67 -3.86 10.56
CA PHE A 145 -4.86 -3.39 11.25
C PHE A 145 -5.23 -4.31 12.40
N ASP A 146 -5.71 -3.72 13.50
CA ASP A 146 -6.42 -4.43 14.55
C ASP A 146 -7.78 -3.77 14.77
N PHE A 147 -8.82 -4.39 14.25
CA PHE A 147 -10.20 -3.89 14.35
C PHE A 147 -10.90 -4.27 15.66
N ARG A 148 -10.20 -4.94 16.58
CA ARG A 148 -10.70 -5.27 17.93
C ARG A 148 -10.43 -4.16 18.92
N VAL A 149 -9.57 -3.21 18.58
CA VAL A 149 -9.10 -2.10 19.44
C VAL A 149 -9.67 -0.79 18.90
N GLY A 150 -10.03 0.13 19.81
CA GLY A 150 -10.60 1.42 19.46
C GLY A 150 -12.04 1.34 18.98
N ARG A 151 -12.54 2.42 18.40
CA ARG A 151 -13.92 2.50 17.92
C ARG A 151 -14.07 1.92 16.51
N GLU A 152 -13.14 2.23 15.62
CA GLU A 152 -13.14 1.82 14.22
C GLU A 152 -11.91 0.96 13.85
N GLY A 153 -11.07 0.68 14.84
CA GLY A 153 -9.83 -0.06 14.69
C GLY A 153 -8.60 0.81 14.84
N VAL A 154 -7.45 0.17 14.87
CA VAL A 154 -6.13 0.80 14.93
C VAL A 154 -5.30 0.31 13.76
N ALA A 155 -4.61 1.23 13.09
CA ALA A 155 -3.62 0.90 12.08
C ALA A 155 -2.20 1.09 12.63
N TYR A 156 -1.32 0.17 12.29
CA TYR A 156 0.11 0.19 12.62
C TYR A 156 0.89 0.30 11.32
N VAL A 157 1.57 1.43 11.14
CA VAL A 157 2.36 1.72 9.93
C VAL A 157 3.83 1.69 10.28
N THR A 158 4.62 0.93 9.52
CA THR A 158 6.07 0.91 9.71
C THR A 158 6.74 2.09 9.02
N ASP A 159 7.61 2.80 9.74
CA ASP A 159 8.59 3.71 9.16
C ASP A 159 9.91 2.95 8.99
N SER A 160 10.25 2.63 7.75
CA SER A 160 11.49 1.93 7.39
C SER A 160 12.55 2.88 6.85
N SER A 161 12.67 4.05 7.46
CA SER A 161 13.65 5.07 7.10
C SER A 161 15.06 4.48 6.94
N LEU A 162 15.73 4.80 5.84
CA LEU A 162 17.12 4.39 5.59
C LEU A 162 18.14 5.24 6.35
N SER A 163 17.78 6.42 6.78
CA SER A 163 18.67 7.42 7.41
C SER A 163 18.16 7.96 8.73
N GLY A 164 16.94 7.59 9.13
CA GLY A 164 16.31 7.95 10.39
C GLY A 164 16.38 6.83 11.41
N ILE A 165 15.67 7.01 12.51
CA ILE A 165 15.58 6.00 13.59
C ILE A 165 14.63 4.88 13.18
N GLY A 166 13.67 5.16 12.29
CA GLY A 166 12.56 4.28 12.02
C GLY A 166 11.55 4.21 13.18
N GLY A 167 10.48 3.47 13.00
CA GLY A 167 9.48 3.33 14.06
C GLY A 167 8.19 2.69 13.60
N ILE A 168 7.20 2.72 14.49
CA ILE A 168 5.82 2.32 14.19
C ILE A 168 4.92 3.51 14.50
N ILE A 169 4.19 3.95 13.49
CA ILE A 169 3.16 4.98 13.61
C ILE A 169 1.85 4.27 13.93
N VAL A 170 1.19 4.70 15.01
CA VAL A 170 -0.10 4.16 15.45
C VAL A 170 -1.18 5.16 15.11
N ILE A 171 -2.23 4.70 14.42
CA ILE A 171 -3.36 5.52 13.97
C ILE A 171 -4.64 4.96 14.58
N ASP A 172 -5.35 5.76 15.35
CA ASP A 172 -6.74 5.50 15.76
C ASP A 172 -7.65 5.84 14.57
N LEU A 173 -8.37 4.84 14.06
CA LEU A 173 -9.17 4.93 12.82
C LEU A 173 -10.56 5.52 13.05
#